data_3424ba81abaae377b76f56ccf41b9714
#
_entry.id   3424ba81abaae377b76f56ccf41b9714
#
_cell.length_a   1.000
_cell.length_b   1.000
_cell.length_c   1.000
_cell.angle_alpha   90.00
_cell.angle_beta   90.00
_cell.angle_gamma   90.00
#
_symmetry.space_group_name_H-M   'P 1'
#
loop_
_entity.id
_entity.type
_entity.pdbx_description
1 polymer ?
#
loop_
_entity_poly.entity_id
_entity_poly.type
_entity_poly.pdbx_seq_one_letter_code
_entity_poly.pdbx_strand_id
1 'polypeptide(L)'
;EPSPVSDTAEDSFDYSRMYRQFGGASDPEKEFFEEAFGKEARMDGIARQDWLDYIGPAAPAYLAAYSRMQLQKSKISMSFSALLFGPFYFFYRKAWRPAFGFLAAEMLLAAPTFIEMLQLSGSSFAPALSASALTVLARVCSLLSFLLMLVRGMYGKWLYRRSAASRIRRIQSEFPDARQRQAVLRAQGGVSFGAVFLCILLLTLGGSLFTLLLGPDLQALLNAFYG
;
A
#
# COMPACT_ATOMS: atom_id res chain seq x y z
N GLU A 1 6.24 -18.24 52.11
CA GLU A 1 6.50 -16.92 51.49
C GLU A 1 6.64 -17.10 50.00
N PRO A 2 5.75 -16.53 49.21
CA PRO A 2 5.91 -16.50 47.72
C PRO A 2 6.83 -15.34 47.36
N SER A 3 7.88 -15.65 46.59
CA SER A 3 8.81 -14.70 46.00
C SER A 3 8.10 -13.69 45.11
N PRO A 4 8.49 -12.42 45.07
CA PRO A 4 7.87 -11.42 44.20
C PRO A 4 8.19 -11.77 42.75
N VAL A 5 7.11 -11.86 41.93
CA VAL A 5 7.18 -11.91 40.48
C VAL A 5 7.88 -10.64 40.04
N SER A 6 9.04 -10.80 39.40
CA SER A 6 9.78 -9.70 38.76
C SER A 6 8.89 -9.10 37.70
N ASP A 7 8.51 -7.84 37.90
CA ASP A 7 8.00 -6.97 36.86
C ASP A 7 8.94 -6.99 35.66
N THR A 8 8.58 -7.72 34.61
CA THR A 8 9.19 -7.56 33.32
C THR A 8 8.83 -6.15 32.87
N ALA A 9 9.82 -5.26 32.97
CA ALA A 9 9.75 -3.93 32.40
C ALA A 9 9.26 -4.08 30.95
N GLU A 10 8.03 -3.64 30.71
CA GLU A 10 7.54 -3.40 29.35
C GLU A 10 8.59 -2.50 28.69
N ASP A 11 9.23 -3.06 27.67
CA ASP A 11 10.17 -2.34 26.80
C ASP A 11 9.35 -1.28 26.04
N SER A 12 8.96 -0.24 26.76
CA SER A 12 8.31 0.93 26.20
C SER A 12 9.36 1.63 25.37
N PHE A 13 9.27 1.44 24.06
CA PHE A 13 10.13 2.10 23.09
C PHE A 13 10.22 3.59 23.44
N ASP A 14 11.42 4.01 23.89
CA ASP A 14 11.65 5.36 24.38
C ASP A 14 11.70 6.37 23.23
N TYR A 15 10.52 6.88 22.90
CA TYR A 15 10.34 7.91 21.86
C TYR A 15 11.13 9.19 22.14
N SER A 16 11.51 9.45 23.41
CA SER A 16 12.30 10.61 23.79
C SER A 16 13.76 10.50 23.31
N ARG A 17 14.30 9.27 23.14
CA ARG A 17 15.61 9.04 22.52
C ARG A 17 15.61 9.34 21.05
N MET A 18 14.58 8.90 20.34
CA MET A 18 14.42 9.18 18.91
C MET A 18 14.26 10.68 18.63
N TYR A 19 13.55 11.38 19.52
CA TYR A 19 13.37 12.83 19.48
C TYR A 19 14.70 13.61 19.64
N ARG A 20 15.57 13.15 20.54
CA ARG A 20 16.90 13.74 20.76
C ARG A 20 17.86 13.50 19.60
N GLN A 21 17.69 12.42 18.87
CA GLN A 21 18.56 12.02 17.76
C GLN A 21 18.25 12.80 16.46
N PHE A 22 17.02 13.27 16.28
CA PHE A 22 16.59 14.01 15.09
C PHE A 22 16.67 15.55 15.22
N GLY A 23 17.34 16.05 16.24
CA GLY A 23 17.80 17.44 16.32
C GLY A 23 16.78 18.41 16.92
N GLY A 24 17.29 19.45 17.53
CA GLY A 24 16.56 20.52 18.19
C GLY A 24 15.51 21.19 17.31
N ALA A 25 14.32 20.62 17.32
CA ALA A 25 13.15 21.24 16.74
C ALA A 25 12.84 22.54 17.49
N SER A 26 12.39 23.57 16.78
CA SER A 26 11.88 24.80 17.32
C SER A 26 10.69 24.55 18.26
N ASP A 27 10.46 25.42 19.24
CA ASP A 27 9.37 25.26 20.20
C ASP A 27 8.00 24.93 19.58
N PRO A 28 7.58 25.52 18.43
CA PRO A 28 6.34 25.13 17.76
C PRO A 28 6.32 23.71 17.22
N GLU A 29 7.47 23.14 16.84
CA GLU A 29 7.54 21.74 16.42
C GLU A 29 7.43 20.78 17.60
N LYS A 30 7.93 21.16 18.78
CA LYS A 30 7.78 20.37 20.01
C LYS A 30 6.32 20.31 20.45
N GLU A 31 5.67 21.47 20.52
CA GLU A 31 4.26 21.58 20.87
C GLU A 31 3.38 20.77 19.92
N PHE A 32 3.66 20.85 18.62
CA PHE A 32 3.03 20.02 17.60
C PHE A 32 3.24 18.52 17.81
N PHE A 33 4.46 18.10 18.14
CA PHE A 33 4.73 16.68 18.39
C PHE A 33 4.06 16.21 19.69
N GLU A 34 4.01 17.03 20.73
CA GLU A 34 3.28 16.70 21.96
C GLU A 34 1.78 16.61 21.75
N GLU A 35 1.19 17.51 20.97
CA GLU A 35 -0.22 17.46 20.60
C GLU A 35 -0.54 16.25 19.72
N ALA A 36 0.32 15.93 18.76
CA ALA A 36 0.13 14.81 17.86
C ALA A 36 0.49 13.45 18.48
N PHE A 37 1.41 13.43 19.44
CA PHE A 37 2.00 12.22 20.03
C PHE A 37 1.82 12.11 21.55
N GLY A 38 1.11 13.04 22.18
CA GLY A 38 0.73 12.94 23.59
C GLY A 38 0.01 11.63 23.90
N LYS A 39 0.07 11.15 25.14
CA LYS A 39 -0.53 9.86 25.54
C LYS A 39 -2.03 9.77 25.24
N GLU A 40 -2.73 10.90 25.25
CA GLU A 40 -4.18 11.02 25.00
C GLU A 40 -4.52 11.45 23.55
N ALA A 41 -3.52 11.64 22.70
CA ALA A 41 -3.75 12.10 21.33
C ALA A 41 -4.70 11.17 20.55
N ARG A 42 -5.71 11.76 19.94
CA ARG A 42 -6.64 11.07 19.07
C ARG A 42 -6.49 11.59 17.64
N MET A 43 -6.42 10.67 16.69
CA MET A 43 -6.37 10.99 15.28
C MET A 43 -7.57 10.35 14.58
N ASP A 44 -8.37 11.12 13.87
CA ASP A 44 -9.64 10.66 13.28
C ASP A 44 -10.61 10.03 14.30
N GLY A 45 -10.56 10.47 15.57
CA GLY A 45 -11.36 9.92 16.68
C GLY A 45 -10.83 8.59 17.23
N ILE A 46 -9.72 8.09 16.73
CA ILE A 46 -9.08 6.84 17.13
C ILE A 46 -7.92 7.16 18.08
N ALA A 47 -7.81 6.41 19.19
CA ALA A 47 -6.72 6.56 20.13
C ALA A 47 -5.37 6.24 19.45
N ARG A 48 -4.34 7.01 19.81
CA ARG A 48 -2.99 6.81 19.28
C ARG A 48 -2.51 5.38 19.45
N GLN A 49 -2.78 4.74 20.59
CA GLN A 49 -2.36 3.37 20.86
C GLN A 49 -2.93 2.38 19.84
N ASP A 50 -4.21 2.52 19.45
CA ASP A 50 -4.83 1.64 18.46
C ASP A 50 -4.17 1.80 17.07
N TRP A 51 -3.69 3.01 16.73
CA TRP A 51 -2.89 3.23 15.53
C TRP A 51 -1.52 2.56 15.61
N LEU A 52 -0.84 2.65 16.77
CA LEU A 52 0.45 2.00 16.99
C LEU A 52 0.34 0.49 16.87
N ASP A 53 -0.67 -0.09 17.51
CA ASP A 53 -0.92 -1.53 17.49
C ASP A 53 -1.30 -2.03 16.08
N TYR A 54 -2.05 -1.21 15.30
CA TYR A 54 -2.46 -1.59 13.96
C TYR A 54 -1.34 -1.43 12.91
N ILE A 55 -0.59 -0.32 12.93
CA ILE A 55 0.45 -0.06 11.92
C ILE A 55 1.73 -0.84 12.21
N GLY A 56 2.02 -1.09 13.50
CA GLY A 56 3.22 -1.78 13.95
C GLY A 56 4.47 -0.88 13.94
N PRO A 57 5.69 -1.44 13.75
CA PRO A 57 6.96 -0.73 13.94
C PRO A 57 7.13 0.55 13.11
N ALA A 58 6.45 0.64 11.96
CA ALA A 58 6.50 1.83 11.10
C ALA A 58 5.53 2.96 11.55
N ALA A 59 4.75 2.75 12.61
CA ALA A 59 3.72 3.68 13.05
C ALA A 59 4.23 5.10 13.31
N PRO A 60 5.39 5.35 13.94
CA PRO A 60 5.85 6.71 14.18
C PRO A 60 5.97 7.55 12.90
N ALA A 61 6.57 6.98 11.86
CA ALA A 61 6.74 7.66 10.58
C ALA A 61 5.39 7.95 9.88
N TYR A 62 4.43 7.03 10.00
CA TYR A 62 3.08 7.22 9.44
C TYR A 62 2.28 8.25 10.22
N LEU A 63 2.31 8.19 11.55
CA LEU A 63 1.61 9.14 12.40
C LEU A 63 2.15 10.56 12.20
N ALA A 64 3.47 10.74 12.10
CA ALA A 64 4.07 12.03 11.76
C ALA A 64 3.57 12.56 10.41
N ALA A 65 3.49 11.70 9.39
CA ALA A 65 2.96 12.08 8.09
C ALA A 65 1.46 12.44 8.16
N TYR A 66 0.67 11.68 8.91
CA TYR A 66 -0.77 11.91 9.08
C TYR A 66 -1.06 13.20 9.83
N SER A 67 -0.28 13.52 10.87
CA SER A 67 -0.39 14.77 11.61
C SER A 67 -0.07 15.97 10.73
N ARG A 68 1.01 15.91 9.92
CA ARG A 68 1.31 16.97 8.95
C ARG A 68 0.18 17.17 7.94
N MET A 69 -0.40 16.06 7.42
CA MET A 69 -1.54 16.14 6.50
C MET A 69 -2.75 16.80 7.14
N GLN A 70 -2.98 16.57 8.44
CA GLN A 70 -4.09 17.15 9.20
C GLN A 70 -3.88 18.64 9.42
N LEU A 71 -2.69 19.06 9.85
CA LEU A 71 -2.35 20.47 10.04
C LEU A 71 -2.44 21.27 8.74
N GLN A 72 -1.87 20.73 7.68
CA GLN A 72 -1.87 21.39 6.37
C GLN A 72 -3.21 21.28 5.65
N LYS A 73 -4.20 20.60 6.24
CA LYS A 73 -5.49 20.27 5.58
C LYS A 73 -5.30 19.67 4.19
N SER A 74 -4.17 18.99 3.97
CA SER A 74 -3.77 18.42 2.69
C SER A 74 -3.92 16.90 2.69
N LYS A 75 -4.34 16.35 1.56
CA LYS A 75 -4.40 14.89 1.34
C LYS A 75 -3.10 14.37 0.71
N ILE A 76 -2.20 15.26 0.35
CA ILE A 76 -0.97 14.96 -0.39
C ILE A 76 0.15 14.71 0.59
N SER A 77 0.79 13.55 0.48
CA SER A 77 2.00 13.21 1.21
C SER A 77 2.80 12.22 0.38
N MET A 78 3.96 12.66 -0.11
CA MET A 78 4.80 11.84 -0.96
C MET A 78 5.14 10.50 -0.31
N SER A 79 4.95 9.43 -1.05
CA SER A 79 5.31 8.07 -0.66
C SER A 79 6.09 7.40 -1.77
N PHE A 80 7.41 7.40 -1.68
CA PHE A 80 8.27 6.72 -2.64
C PHE A 80 7.95 5.22 -2.76
N SER A 81 7.60 4.58 -1.64
CA SER A 81 7.21 3.16 -1.65
C SER A 81 5.94 2.92 -2.47
N ALA A 82 4.92 3.79 -2.34
CA ALA A 82 3.69 3.67 -3.12
C ALA A 82 3.94 4.01 -4.61
N LEU A 83 4.85 4.94 -4.89
CA LEU A 83 5.23 5.32 -6.24
C LEU A 83 5.96 4.16 -6.96
N LEU A 84 6.98 3.57 -6.32
CA LEU A 84 7.83 2.54 -6.92
C LEU A 84 7.16 1.17 -6.96
N PHE A 85 6.57 0.73 -5.84
CA PHE A 85 6.02 -0.63 -5.72
C PHE A 85 4.58 -0.76 -6.20
N GLY A 86 3.98 0.30 -6.67
CA GLY A 86 2.68 0.21 -7.27
C GLY A 86 1.57 -0.32 -6.37
N PRO A 87 0.68 -1.16 -6.93
CA PRO A 87 -0.37 -1.83 -6.16
C PRO A 87 0.19 -2.72 -5.05
N PHE A 88 1.40 -3.25 -5.22
CA PHE A 88 2.04 -4.12 -4.23
C PHE A 88 2.29 -3.43 -2.89
N TYR A 89 2.52 -2.11 -2.86
CA TYR A 89 2.58 -1.35 -1.63
C TYR A 89 1.30 -1.50 -0.79
N PHE A 90 0.13 -1.47 -1.44
CA PHE A 90 -1.16 -1.60 -0.75
C PHE A 90 -1.44 -3.05 -0.34
N PHE A 91 -1.03 -4.05 -1.13
CA PHE A 91 -1.06 -5.46 -0.73
C PHE A 91 -0.18 -5.70 0.48
N TYR A 92 1.04 -5.18 0.46
CA TYR A 92 1.98 -5.24 1.59
C TYR A 92 1.38 -4.66 2.87
N ARG A 93 0.66 -3.52 2.76
CA ARG A 93 -0.01 -2.85 3.89
C ARG A 93 -1.41 -3.38 4.18
N LYS A 94 -1.83 -4.47 3.56
CA LYS A 94 -3.17 -5.08 3.73
C LYS A 94 -4.32 -4.10 3.41
N ALA A 95 -4.08 -3.07 2.62
CA ALA A 95 -5.08 -2.10 2.18
C ALA A 95 -5.76 -2.61 0.90
N TRP A 96 -6.62 -3.62 1.04
CA TRP A 96 -7.16 -4.40 -0.09
C TRP A 96 -7.92 -3.58 -1.13
N ARG A 97 -8.77 -2.65 -0.68
CA ARG A 97 -9.58 -1.83 -1.61
C ARG A 97 -8.72 -1.02 -2.57
N PRO A 98 -7.77 -0.15 -2.11
CA PRO A 98 -6.89 0.54 -3.04
C PRO A 98 -5.94 -0.41 -3.78
N ALA A 99 -5.52 -1.53 -3.18
CA ALA A 99 -4.66 -2.51 -3.83
C ALA A 99 -5.30 -3.07 -5.11
N PHE A 100 -6.52 -3.63 -4.98
CA PHE A 100 -7.25 -4.16 -6.13
C PHE A 100 -7.69 -3.07 -7.10
N GLY A 101 -8.06 -1.88 -6.62
CA GLY A 101 -8.43 -0.75 -7.47
C GLY A 101 -7.29 -0.31 -8.39
N PHE A 102 -6.09 -0.14 -7.85
CA PHE A 102 -4.92 0.22 -8.66
C PHE A 102 -4.47 -0.93 -9.57
N LEU A 103 -4.51 -2.17 -9.09
CA LEU A 103 -4.17 -3.33 -9.92
C LEU A 103 -5.10 -3.44 -11.13
N ALA A 104 -6.41 -3.33 -10.92
CA ALA A 104 -7.40 -3.37 -11.99
C ALA A 104 -7.21 -2.21 -12.98
N ALA A 105 -6.92 -1.00 -12.49
CA ALA A 105 -6.63 0.14 -13.35
C ALA A 105 -5.37 -0.09 -14.20
N GLU A 106 -4.29 -0.61 -13.62
CA GLU A 106 -3.07 -0.93 -14.37
C GLU A 106 -3.30 -2.04 -15.41
N MET A 107 -4.06 -3.08 -15.07
CA MET A 107 -4.42 -4.14 -16.04
C MET A 107 -5.27 -3.58 -17.19
N LEU A 108 -6.22 -2.68 -16.89
CA LEU A 108 -7.02 -2.02 -17.93
C LEU A 108 -6.16 -1.16 -18.85
N LEU A 109 -5.22 -0.40 -18.28
CA LEU A 109 -4.30 0.45 -19.05
C LEU A 109 -3.28 -0.37 -19.86
N ALA A 110 -3.00 -1.60 -19.46
CA ALA A 110 -2.16 -2.53 -20.21
C ALA A 110 -2.92 -3.24 -21.36
N ALA A 111 -4.24 -3.13 -21.41
CA ALA A 111 -5.06 -3.84 -22.40
C ALA A 111 -4.63 -3.63 -23.88
N PRO A 112 -4.23 -2.42 -24.34
CA PRO A 112 -3.77 -2.24 -25.71
C PRO A 112 -2.56 -3.11 -26.06
N THR A 113 -1.60 -3.23 -25.14
CA THR A 113 -0.42 -4.08 -25.29
C THR A 113 -0.80 -5.56 -25.39
N PHE A 114 -1.77 -6.00 -24.57
CA PHE A 114 -2.30 -7.36 -24.64
C PHE A 114 -3.03 -7.61 -25.98
N ILE A 115 -3.79 -6.64 -26.48
CA ILE A 115 -4.47 -6.76 -27.78
C ILE A 115 -3.45 -6.84 -28.93
N GLU A 116 -2.40 -6.01 -28.89
CA GLU A 116 -1.32 -6.05 -29.87
C GLU A 116 -0.62 -7.42 -29.87
N MET A 117 -0.33 -7.97 -28.70
CA MET A 117 0.25 -9.30 -28.54
C MET A 117 -0.66 -10.41 -29.08
N LEU A 118 -1.98 -10.32 -28.88
CA LEU A 118 -2.97 -11.24 -29.47
C LEU A 118 -3.01 -11.14 -30.99
N GLN A 119 -2.93 -9.95 -31.57
CA GLN A 119 -2.91 -9.77 -33.02
C GLN A 119 -1.63 -10.36 -33.63
N LEU A 120 -0.47 -10.11 -33.02
CA LEU A 120 0.81 -10.65 -33.47
C LEU A 120 0.86 -12.18 -33.41
N SER A 121 0.18 -12.80 -32.45
CA SER A 121 0.07 -14.26 -32.34
C SER A 121 -0.90 -14.92 -33.33
N GLY A 122 -1.58 -14.13 -34.17
CA GLY A 122 -2.58 -14.67 -35.11
C GLY A 122 -3.85 -15.21 -34.44
N SER A 123 -4.07 -14.86 -33.16
CA SER A 123 -5.19 -15.38 -32.38
C SER A 123 -6.53 -14.92 -32.96
N SER A 124 -7.47 -15.86 -33.16
CA SER A 124 -8.84 -15.58 -33.63
C SER A 124 -9.67 -14.74 -32.63
N PHE A 125 -9.20 -14.63 -31.39
CA PHE A 125 -9.82 -13.81 -30.35
C PHE A 125 -9.34 -12.35 -30.37
N ALA A 126 -8.36 -12.01 -31.20
CA ALA A 126 -7.84 -10.66 -31.30
C ALA A 126 -8.89 -9.71 -31.90
N PRO A 127 -9.23 -8.59 -31.24
CA PRO A 127 -10.10 -7.57 -31.85
C PRO A 127 -9.46 -7.01 -33.12
N ALA A 128 -10.24 -6.83 -34.16
CA ALA A 128 -9.77 -6.27 -35.44
C ALA A 128 -9.57 -4.74 -35.35
N LEU A 129 -8.51 -4.32 -34.69
CA LEU A 129 -8.10 -2.92 -34.60
C LEU A 129 -6.94 -2.64 -35.54
N SER A 130 -6.92 -1.47 -36.18
CA SER A 130 -5.78 -1.08 -37.02
C SER A 130 -4.52 -0.84 -36.16
N ALA A 131 -3.35 -1.15 -36.72
CA ALA A 131 -2.08 -0.94 -36.03
C ALA A 131 -1.87 0.51 -35.59
N SER A 132 -2.32 1.47 -36.40
CA SER A 132 -2.26 2.89 -36.06
C SER A 132 -3.14 3.24 -34.86
N ALA A 133 -4.36 2.71 -34.79
CA ALA A 133 -5.26 2.92 -33.65
C ALA A 133 -4.69 2.31 -32.35
N LEU A 134 -4.14 1.10 -32.43
CA LEU A 134 -3.48 0.47 -31.27
C LEU A 134 -2.28 1.27 -30.78
N THR A 135 -1.43 1.76 -31.70
CA THR A 135 -0.26 2.58 -31.33
C THR A 135 -0.69 3.86 -30.60
N VAL A 136 -1.71 4.56 -31.10
CA VAL A 136 -2.24 5.75 -30.42
C VAL A 136 -2.81 5.41 -29.06
N LEU A 137 -3.61 4.35 -28.98
CA LEU A 137 -4.22 3.90 -27.73
C LEU A 137 -3.16 3.49 -26.69
N ALA A 138 -2.14 2.75 -27.10
CA ALA A 138 -1.02 2.36 -26.24
C ALA A 138 -0.26 3.57 -25.68
N ARG A 139 -0.01 4.60 -26.50
CA ARG A 139 0.64 5.84 -26.04
C ARG A 139 -0.22 6.58 -25.02
N VAL A 140 -1.52 6.70 -25.26
CA VAL A 140 -2.46 7.34 -24.32
C VAL A 140 -2.49 6.55 -23.00
N CYS A 141 -2.64 5.24 -23.05
CA CYS A 141 -2.63 4.38 -21.87
C CYS A 141 -1.30 4.46 -21.10
N SER A 142 -0.16 4.51 -21.79
CA SER A 142 1.15 4.69 -21.17
C SER A 142 1.24 6.03 -20.41
N LEU A 143 0.76 7.12 -20.99
CA LEU A 143 0.70 8.42 -20.31
C LEU A 143 -0.21 8.37 -19.09
N LEU A 144 -1.39 7.75 -19.21
CA LEU A 144 -2.32 7.57 -18.09
C LEU A 144 -1.71 6.69 -16.98
N SER A 145 -0.95 5.64 -17.32
CA SER A 145 -0.22 4.81 -16.34
C SER A 145 0.82 5.62 -15.57
N PHE A 146 1.55 6.49 -16.27
CA PHE A 146 2.48 7.41 -15.62
C PHE A 146 1.77 8.37 -14.66
N LEU A 147 0.65 8.96 -15.08
CA LEU A 147 -0.16 9.82 -14.20
C LEU A 147 -0.71 9.04 -13.00
N LEU A 148 -1.17 7.81 -13.22
CA LEU A 148 -1.65 6.93 -12.15
C LEU A 148 -0.54 6.62 -11.13
N MET A 149 0.69 6.41 -11.60
CA MET A 149 1.87 6.24 -10.75
C MET A 149 2.10 7.47 -9.85
N LEU A 150 2.04 8.69 -10.42
CA LEU A 150 2.19 9.93 -9.66
C LEU A 150 1.06 10.11 -8.64
N VAL A 151 -0.19 9.90 -9.04
CA VAL A 151 -1.36 9.96 -8.14
C VAL A 151 -1.17 9.00 -6.97
N ARG A 152 -0.76 7.77 -7.23
CA ARG A 152 -0.49 6.76 -6.19
C ARG A 152 0.64 7.18 -5.26
N GLY A 153 1.72 7.75 -5.78
CA GLY A 153 2.83 8.29 -4.99
C GLY A 153 2.39 9.43 -4.08
N MET A 154 1.54 10.32 -4.55
CA MET A 154 1.07 11.48 -3.79
C MET A 154 -0.01 11.13 -2.75
N TYR A 155 -0.93 10.25 -3.09
CA TYR A 155 -2.08 9.91 -2.24
C TYR A 155 -1.93 8.59 -1.49
N GLY A 156 -0.85 7.84 -1.67
CA GLY A 156 -0.67 6.50 -1.12
C GLY A 156 -0.82 6.44 0.40
N LYS A 157 -0.19 7.35 1.14
CA LYS A 157 -0.31 7.43 2.60
C LYS A 157 -1.73 7.81 3.05
N TRP A 158 -2.40 8.71 2.34
CA TRP A 158 -3.77 9.09 2.64
C TRP A 158 -4.76 7.94 2.43
N LEU A 159 -4.63 7.21 1.32
CA LEU A 159 -5.44 6.03 1.03
C LEU A 159 -5.23 4.93 2.08
N TYR A 160 -3.97 4.72 2.49
CA TYR A 160 -3.65 3.79 3.56
C TYR A 160 -4.27 4.24 4.90
N ARG A 161 -4.11 5.51 5.29
CA ARG A 161 -4.75 6.09 6.48
C ARG A 161 -6.25 5.83 6.50
N ARG A 162 -6.95 6.14 5.40
CA ARG A 162 -8.40 5.92 5.28
C ARG A 162 -8.79 4.45 5.43
N SER A 163 -8.03 3.55 4.80
CA SER A 163 -8.24 2.10 4.89
C SER A 163 -8.00 1.58 6.30
N ALA A 164 -6.91 1.98 6.94
CA ALA A 164 -6.56 1.62 8.31
C ALA A 164 -7.58 2.14 9.32
N ALA A 165 -7.95 3.42 9.25
CA ALA A 165 -8.96 4.02 10.12
C ALA A 165 -10.30 3.28 10.06
N SER A 166 -10.75 2.92 8.85
CA SER A 166 -12.00 2.15 8.68
C SER A 166 -11.94 0.78 9.36
N ARG A 167 -10.78 0.11 9.30
CA ARG A 167 -10.59 -1.20 9.94
C ARG A 167 -10.47 -1.09 11.44
N ILE A 168 -9.69 -0.13 11.94
CA ILE A 168 -9.54 0.10 13.38
C ILE A 168 -10.91 0.38 14.01
N ARG A 169 -11.72 1.26 13.41
CA ARG A 169 -13.09 1.55 13.90
C ARG A 169 -13.97 0.31 13.93
N ARG A 170 -13.88 -0.54 12.92
CA ARG A 170 -14.61 -1.80 12.89
C ARG A 170 -14.16 -2.73 14.03
N ILE A 171 -12.85 -2.86 14.26
CA ILE A 171 -12.33 -3.67 15.36
C ILE A 171 -12.74 -3.08 16.71
N GLN A 172 -12.75 -1.74 16.86
CA GLN A 172 -13.23 -1.08 18.07
C GLN A 172 -14.71 -1.38 18.37
N SER A 173 -15.55 -1.46 17.33
CA SER A 173 -16.97 -1.78 17.51
C SER A 173 -17.22 -3.28 17.80
N GLU A 174 -16.39 -4.16 17.28
CA GLU A 174 -16.50 -5.62 17.48
C GLU A 174 -15.87 -6.08 18.81
N PHE A 175 -14.82 -5.37 19.29
CA PHE A 175 -14.04 -5.73 20.48
C PHE A 175 -13.95 -4.56 21.45
N PRO A 176 -14.93 -4.39 22.36
CA PRO A 176 -14.91 -3.32 23.36
C PRO A 176 -13.83 -3.51 24.43
N ASP A 177 -13.45 -4.75 24.75
CA ASP A 177 -12.37 -5.03 25.68
C ASP A 177 -11.00 -4.60 25.11
N ALA A 178 -10.26 -3.82 25.91
CA ALA A 178 -8.99 -3.22 25.46
C ALA A 178 -7.92 -4.28 25.15
N ARG A 179 -7.82 -5.35 25.94
CA ARG A 179 -6.80 -6.39 25.73
C ARG A 179 -7.07 -7.21 24.48
N GLN A 180 -8.33 -7.62 24.29
CA GLN A 180 -8.75 -8.36 23.10
C GLN A 180 -8.57 -7.48 21.85
N ARG A 181 -8.97 -6.22 21.92
CA ARG A 181 -8.83 -5.26 20.83
C ARG A 181 -7.36 -5.09 20.39
N GLN A 182 -6.42 -4.92 21.34
CA GLN A 182 -5.00 -4.80 21.03
C GLN A 182 -4.47 -6.06 20.33
N ALA A 183 -4.82 -7.25 20.82
CA ALA A 183 -4.39 -8.50 20.20
C ALA A 183 -4.91 -8.61 18.76
N VAL A 184 -6.18 -8.28 18.52
CA VAL A 184 -6.78 -8.30 17.17
C VAL A 184 -6.17 -7.23 16.25
N LEU A 185 -5.91 -6.01 16.76
CA LEU A 185 -5.27 -4.94 16.00
C LEU A 185 -3.87 -5.36 15.53
N ARG A 186 -3.06 -5.95 16.40
CA ARG A 186 -1.72 -6.46 16.04
C ARG A 186 -1.79 -7.62 15.06
N ALA A 187 -2.73 -8.53 15.20
CA ALA A 187 -2.88 -9.69 14.31
C ALA A 187 -3.36 -9.28 12.89
N GLN A 188 -4.34 -8.37 12.82
CA GLN A 188 -4.92 -7.94 11.55
C GLN A 188 -4.14 -6.80 10.88
N GLY A 189 -3.38 -6.03 11.66
CA GLY A 189 -2.56 -4.92 11.20
C GLY A 189 -1.21 -5.34 10.63
N GLY A 190 -0.25 -4.42 10.69
CA GLY A 190 1.12 -4.63 10.24
C GLY A 190 1.26 -4.75 8.73
N VAL A 191 2.16 -5.62 8.33
CA VAL A 191 2.52 -5.86 6.91
C VAL A 191 2.33 -7.32 6.53
N SER A 192 2.18 -7.60 5.25
CA SER A 192 2.03 -8.96 4.72
C SER A 192 2.89 -9.16 3.48
N PHE A 193 4.04 -9.79 3.64
CA PHE A 193 4.85 -10.25 2.52
C PHE A 193 4.14 -11.36 1.73
N GLY A 194 3.42 -12.25 2.44
CA GLY A 194 2.65 -13.32 1.81
C GLY A 194 1.61 -12.82 0.82
N ALA A 195 0.94 -11.68 1.12
CA ALA A 195 -0.02 -11.10 0.19
C ALA A 195 0.64 -10.58 -1.09
N VAL A 196 1.83 -9.99 -0.99
CA VAL A 196 2.62 -9.53 -2.15
C VAL A 196 3.08 -10.73 -2.96
N PHE A 197 3.65 -11.73 -2.30
CA PHE A 197 4.12 -12.96 -2.95
C PHE A 197 2.99 -13.69 -3.68
N LEU A 198 1.83 -13.86 -3.03
CA LEU A 198 0.66 -14.48 -3.64
C LEU A 198 0.18 -13.68 -4.86
N CYS A 199 0.15 -12.35 -4.77
CA CYS A 199 -0.24 -11.50 -5.90
C CYS A 199 0.72 -11.67 -7.08
N ILE A 200 2.04 -11.64 -6.85
CA ILE A 200 3.05 -11.87 -7.89
C ILE A 200 2.89 -13.27 -8.49
N LEU A 201 2.73 -14.29 -7.66
CA LEU A 201 2.54 -15.66 -8.11
C LEU A 201 1.31 -15.81 -9.02
N LEU A 202 0.16 -15.23 -8.61
CA LEU A 202 -1.06 -15.28 -9.41
C LEU A 202 -0.93 -14.53 -10.73
N LEU A 203 -0.26 -13.36 -10.73
CA LEU A 203 0.01 -12.62 -11.97
C LEU A 203 0.94 -13.38 -12.90
N THR A 204 1.99 -14.01 -12.36
CA THR A 204 2.93 -14.83 -13.14
C THR A 204 2.26 -16.06 -13.72
N LEU A 205 1.50 -16.80 -12.91
CA LEU A 205 0.75 -17.98 -13.37
C LEU A 205 -0.31 -17.60 -14.42
N GLY A 206 -1.03 -16.49 -14.19
CA GLY A 206 -2.01 -15.97 -15.14
C GLY A 206 -1.36 -15.60 -16.48
N GLY A 207 -0.24 -14.89 -16.43
CA GLY A 207 0.54 -14.54 -17.62
C GLY A 207 1.09 -15.78 -18.35
N SER A 208 1.61 -16.78 -17.63
CA SER A 208 2.10 -18.02 -18.22
C SER A 208 0.97 -18.83 -18.87
N LEU A 209 -0.17 -18.93 -18.20
CA LEU A 209 -1.34 -19.61 -18.75
C LEU A 209 -1.86 -18.90 -20.01
N PHE A 210 -1.90 -17.56 -19.98
CA PHE A 210 -2.26 -16.76 -21.15
C PHE A 210 -1.32 -17.03 -22.34
N THR A 211 -0.01 -17.07 -22.09
CA THR A 211 0.99 -17.39 -23.12
C THR A 211 0.81 -18.80 -23.69
N LEU A 212 0.49 -19.79 -22.84
CA LEU A 212 0.20 -21.16 -23.28
C LEU A 212 -1.06 -21.26 -24.14
N LEU A 213 -2.10 -20.49 -23.82
CA LEU A 213 -3.35 -20.48 -24.57
C LEU A 213 -3.23 -19.80 -25.95
N LEU A 214 -2.25 -18.91 -26.11
CA LEU A 214 -1.98 -18.24 -27.40
C LEU A 214 -1.26 -19.14 -28.43
N GLY A 215 -0.79 -20.32 -28.01
CA GLY A 215 -0.23 -21.34 -28.90
C GLY A 215 1.25 -21.18 -29.26
N PRO A 216 1.79 -22.09 -30.05
CA PRO A 216 3.22 -22.19 -30.37
C PRO A 216 3.76 -21.00 -31.19
N ASP A 217 2.89 -20.32 -31.94
CA ASP A 217 3.32 -19.21 -32.82
C ASP A 217 3.85 -18.02 -32.01
N LEU A 218 3.30 -17.77 -30.79
CA LEU A 218 3.83 -16.73 -29.90
C LEU A 218 5.20 -17.11 -29.32
N GLN A 219 5.43 -18.38 -29.02
CA GLN A 219 6.75 -18.85 -28.56
C GLN A 219 7.83 -18.68 -29.64
N ALA A 220 7.50 -18.94 -30.90
CA ALA A 220 8.39 -18.69 -32.03
C ALA A 220 8.72 -17.18 -32.16
N LEU A 221 7.74 -16.32 -32.02
CA LEU A 221 7.93 -14.86 -32.00
C LEU A 221 8.78 -14.39 -30.81
N LEU A 222 8.52 -14.87 -29.62
CA LEU A 222 9.31 -14.52 -28.43
C LEU A 222 10.77 -15.01 -28.57
N ASN A 223 11.00 -16.22 -29.08
CA ASN A 223 12.34 -16.72 -29.35
C ASN A 223 13.06 -15.93 -30.44
N ALA A 224 12.34 -15.39 -31.42
CA ALA A 224 12.93 -14.53 -32.44
C ALA A 224 13.30 -13.11 -31.92
N PHE A 225 12.65 -12.64 -30.84
CA PHE A 225 12.94 -11.34 -30.22
C PHE A 225 14.03 -11.40 -29.13
N TYR A 226 14.20 -12.55 -28.46
CA TYR A 226 15.12 -12.73 -27.35
C TYR A 226 16.30 -13.65 -27.65
N GLY A 227 16.34 -14.30 -28.80
CA GLY A 227 17.44 -15.12 -29.31
C GLY A 227 18.29 -14.34 -30.28
#